data_0e663d94d59fd62866cf2e06dae58644
#
_entry.id   0e663d94d59fd62866cf2e06dae58644
#
_cell.length_a   1.000
_cell.length_b   1.000
_cell.length_c   1.000
_cell.angle_alpha   90.00
_cell.angle_beta   90.00
_cell.angle_gamma   90.00
#
_symmetry.space_group_name_H-M   'P 1'
#
loop_
_entity.id
_entity.type
_entity.pdbx_description
1 polymer ?
#
loop_
_entity_poly.entity_id
_entity_poly.type
_entity_poly.pdbx_seq_one_letter_code
_entity_poly.pdbx_strand_id
1 'polypeptide(L)'
;MRIIKGIVAAPRRILLYGQHGVGKSSWAAKAPNPIFINVEDGLCDLECDKTPVLRSITEVYEALIWLGGEEDHGYKTIVIDTLDWMERLIHQAEVELINDRKIKTLADVGFGKGYPRAIPHWDVTLKYLDHLRRVKGMTVVLLAHAKVERFESPEADSYDRYSIDLHKTASGMLQEWCDEVLFAAFRVNTRTEEAGFGKERKLAVGGKDRYIRTSESASCIAKNRLGLPSELPMDWDAYAAYVRKPSVKEQVQVGARPASGNIEGLVVNGSSKSNGSSVGVVEIETPF
;
A
#
# COMPACT_ATOMS: atom_id res chain seq x y z
N MET A 1 -1.30 26.06 -22.22
CA MET A 1 -0.92 24.65 -22.03
C MET A 1 0.61 24.57 -21.92
N ARG A 2 1.16 23.90 -20.87
CA ARG A 2 2.61 23.71 -20.68
C ARG A 2 2.97 22.27 -21.03
N ILE A 3 3.87 22.07 -21.99
CA ILE A 3 4.35 20.75 -22.40
C ILE A 3 5.67 20.48 -21.68
N ILE A 4 5.75 19.36 -20.96
CA ILE A 4 6.98 18.88 -20.32
C ILE A 4 7.63 17.87 -21.26
N LYS A 5 8.92 18.07 -21.59
CA LYS A 5 9.70 17.17 -22.44
C LYS A 5 10.70 16.38 -21.58
N GLY A 6 10.86 15.10 -21.91
CA GLY A 6 11.85 14.24 -21.27
C GLY A 6 11.32 13.49 -20.05
N ILE A 7 12.23 12.94 -19.23
CA ILE A 7 11.93 12.19 -18.01
C ILE A 7 11.86 13.16 -16.85
N VAL A 8 10.74 13.18 -16.14
CA VAL A 8 10.60 13.94 -14.89
C VAL A 8 10.85 12.96 -13.74
N ALA A 9 11.93 13.19 -13.01
CA ALA A 9 12.19 12.41 -11.79
C ALA A 9 11.14 12.79 -10.74
N ALA A 10 10.51 11.80 -10.16
CA ALA A 10 9.54 11.97 -9.07
C ALA A 10 9.76 10.88 -8.02
N PRO A 11 9.44 11.16 -6.74
CA PRO A 11 9.47 10.14 -5.71
C PRO A 11 8.65 8.91 -6.10
N ARG A 12 9.09 7.72 -5.69
CA ARG A 12 8.48 6.45 -6.12
C ARG A 12 7.26 6.10 -5.28
N ARG A 13 6.37 5.31 -5.88
CA ARG A 13 5.21 4.69 -5.23
C ARG A 13 5.41 3.18 -5.28
N ILE A 14 5.81 2.61 -4.16
CA ILE A 14 6.25 1.23 -4.03
C ILE A 14 5.22 0.48 -3.22
N LEU A 15 4.73 -0.64 -3.72
CA LEU A 15 3.96 -1.61 -2.95
C LEU A 15 4.82 -2.86 -2.78
N LEU A 16 5.16 -3.18 -1.53
CA LEU A 16 5.89 -4.40 -1.16
C LEU A 16 4.95 -5.32 -0.38
N TYR A 17 4.59 -6.45 -0.96
CA TYR A 17 3.75 -7.43 -0.30
C TYR A 17 4.47 -8.77 -0.14
N GLY A 18 4.04 -9.58 0.81
CA GLY A 18 4.66 -10.87 1.07
C GLY A 18 4.20 -11.52 2.35
N GLN A 19 4.74 -12.69 2.64
CA GLN A 19 4.41 -13.47 3.82
C GLN A 19 4.72 -12.72 5.12
N HIS A 20 4.04 -13.13 6.21
CA HIS A 20 4.38 -12.64 7.56
C HIS A 20 5.84 -12.98 7.89
N GLY A 21 6.53 -12.06 8.58
CA GLY A 21 7.90 -12.27 9.03
C GLY A 21 8.98 -12.27 7.93
N VAL A 22 8.64 -11.99 6.67
CA VAL A 22 9.64 -11.92 5.57
C VAL A 22 10.55 -10.71 5.66
N GLY A 23 10.22 -9.71 6.49
CA GLY A 23 11.06 -8.53 6.76
C GLY A 23 10.65 -7.27 5.98
N LYS A 24 9.37 -7.13 5.60
CA LYS A 24 8.85 -5.96 4.88
C LYS A 24 9.14 -4.65 5.61
N SER A 25 8.75 -4.57 6.90
CA SER A 25 8.95 -3.39 7.74
C SER A 25 10.45 -3.07 7.93
N SER A 26 11.28 -4.09 8.16
CA SER A 26 12.74 -3.93 8.27
C SER A 26 13.38 -3.42 6.97
N TRP A 27 12.85 -3.81 5.81
CA TRP A 27 13.27 -3.30 4.52
C TRP A 27 12.89 -1.82 4.35
N ALA A 28 11.65 -1.47 4.67
CA ALA A 28 11.14 -0.10 4.56
C ALA A 28 11.82 0.86 5.56
N ALA A 29 12.24 0.37 6.74
CA ALA A 29 12.95 1.17 7.73
C ALA A 29 14.33 1.66 7.27
N LYS A 30 14.90 1.03 6.24
CA LYS A 30 16.16 1.48 5.63
C LYS A 30 15.97 2.56 4.55
N ALA A 31 14.73 2.92 4.23
CA ALA A 31 14.45 4.03 3.33
C ALA A 31 14.94 5.38 3.90
N PRO A 32 15.15 6.41 3.07
CA PRO A 32 15.57 7.73 3.56
C PRO A 32 14.54 8.36 4.51
N ASN A 33 14.93 8.65 5.74
CA ASN A 33 14.13 9.30 6.80
C ASN A 33 12.65 8.85 6.79
N PRO A 34 12.37 7.56 7.08
CA PRO A 34 11.04 7.02 7.00
C PRO A 34 10.19 7.40 8.22
N ILE A 35 8.92 7.69 7.99
CA ILE A 35 7.87 7.74 9.02
C ILE A 35 6.85 6.63 8.74
N PHE A 36 6.56 5.82 9.75
CA PHE A 36 5.59 4.73 9.65
C PHE A 36 4.23 5.16 10.16
N ILE A 37 3.23 4.97 9.33
CA ILE A 37 1.81 5.00 9.72
C ILE A 37 1.48 3.60 10.22
N ASN A 38 1.46 3.46 11.55
CA ASN A 38 1.39 2.18 12.24
C ASN A 38 -0.07 1.77 12.47
N VAL A 39 -0.58 0.84 11.66
CA VAL A 39 -1.95 0.34 11.79
C VAL A 39 -2.05 -1.11 12.25
N GLU A 40 -0.93 -1.87 12.27
CA GLU A 40 -0.91 -3.31 12.60
C GLU A 40 -0.43 -3.63 14.03
N ASP A 41 0.24 -2.69 14.71
CA ASP A 41 0.90 -2.92 16.03
C ASP A 41 2.09 -3.92 15.95
N GLY A 42 2.80 -3.96 14.83
CA GLY A 42 3.92 -4.89 14.61
C GLY A 42 5.32 -4.27 14.70
N LEU A 43 5.44 -2.99 15.10
CA LEU A 43 6.69 -2.22 15.01
C LEU A 43 7.44 -2.05 16.34
N CYS A 44 7.08 -2.80 17.40
CA CYS A 44 7.67 -2.61 18.73
C CYS A 44 9.19 -2.82 18.75
N ASP A 45 9.68 -3.82 18.00
CA ASP A 45 11.09 -4.21 17.98
C ASP A 45 11.87 -3.56 16.79
N LEU A 46 11.26 -2.60 16.09
CA LEU A 46 11.89 -1.92 14.98
C LEU A 46 12.22 -0.47 15.37
N GLU A 47 13.50 -0.12 15.27
CA GLU A 47 13.97 1.24 15.45
C GLU A 47 13.60 2.08 14.23
N CYS A 48 12.51 2.85 14.35
CA CYS A 48 12.00 3.74 13.32
C CYS A 48 11.06 4.78 13.93
N ASP A 49 10.93 5.93 13.28
CA ASP A 49 9.89 6.90 13.60
C ASP A 49 8.53 6.35 13.14
N LYS A 50 7.56 6.38 14.04
CA LYS A 50 6.23 5.82 13.81
C LYS A 50 5.15 6.56 14.57
N THR A 51 3.94 6.58 14.03
CA THR A 51 2.77 7.02 14.79
C THR A 51 2.48 6.04 15.93
N PRO A 52 1.73 6.43 16.97
CA PRO A 52 1.02 5.47 17.80
C PRO A 52 0.24 4.48 16.92
N VAL A 53 -0.17 3.36 17.48
CA VAL A 53 -1.04 2.43 16.74
C VAL A 53 -2.39 3.09 16.48
N LEU A 54 -2.70 3.30 15.20
CA LEU A 54 -3.94 3.93 14.77
C LEU A 54 -5.07 2.90 14.72
N ARG A 55 -6.22 3.26 15.28
CA ARG A 55 -7.35 2.32 15.47
C ARG A 55 -8.58 2.70 14.63
N SER A 56 -8.53 3.80 13.89
CA SER A 56 -9.59 4.23 12.99
C SER A 56 -9.01 4.80 11.69
N ILE A 57 -9.80 4.77 10.63
CA ILE A 57 -9.40 5.41 9.37
C ILE A 57 -9.29 6.93 9.51
N THR A 58 -10.06 7.53 10.43
CA THR A 58 -9.98 8.96 10.74
C THR A 58 -8.60 9.32 11.29
N GLU A 59 -8.06 8.55 12.26
CA GLU A 59 -6.71 8.77 12.78
C GLU A 59 -5.64 8.64 11.68
N VAL A 60 -5.83 7.71 10.72
CA VAL A 60 -4.94 7.60 9.55
C VAL A 60 -4.99 8.89 8.73
N TYR A 61 -6.18 9.44 8.45
CA TYR A 61 -6.30 10.69 7.72
C TYR A 61 -5.68 11.87 8.46
N GLU A 62 -5.86 11.98 9.77
CA GLU A 62 -5.23 12.99 10.60
C GLU A 62 -3.70 12.95 10.51
N ALA A 63 -3.12 11.75 10.55
CA ALA A 63 -1.67 11.58 10.36
C ALA A 63 -1.21 12.00 8.95
N LEU A 64 -1.97 11.65 7.90
CA LEU A 64 -1.66 12.06 6.53
C LEU A 64 -1.79 13.59 6.33
N ILE A 65 -2.81 14.21 6.95
CA ILE A 65 -3.02 15.66 6.95
C ILE A 65 -1.86 16.36 7.65
N TRP A 66 -1.46 15.87 8.84
CA TRP A 66 -0.32 16.42 9.56
C TRP A 66 0.97 16.40 8.73
N LEU A 67 1.28 15.27 8.07
CA LEU A 67 2.42 15.15 7.17
C LEU A 67 2.30 16.08 5.94
N GLY A 68 1.09 16.35 5.48
CA GLY A 68 0.81 17.26 4.35
C GLY A 68 0.89 18.75 4.73
N GLY A 69 0.89 19.09 6.03
CA GLY A 69 0.89 20.46 6.54
C GLY A 69 2.11 21.29 6.13
N GLU A 70 2.13 22.56 6.54
CA GLU A 70 3.18 23.52 6.13
C GLU A 70 4.54 23.25 6.79
N GLU A 71 4.57 22.64 7.98
CA GLU A 71 5.80 22.36 8.73
C GLU A 71 6.75 21.41 7.99
N ASP A 72 8.04 21.72 8.03
CA ASP A 72 9.09 20.82 7.54
C ASP A 72 9.44 19.81 8.66
N HIS A 73 8.82 18.64 8.59
CA HIS A 73 9.07 17.53 9.51
C HIS A 73 10.33 16.71 9.19
N GLY A 74 11.01 17.01 8.08
CA GLY A 74 12.26 16.33 7.66
C GLY A 74 12.09 14.91 7.10
N TYR A 75 10.92 14.28 7.19
CA TYR A 75 10.70 12.94 6.62
C TYR A 75 10.76 12.96 5.09
N LYS A 76 11.35 11.89 4.51
CA LYS A 76 11.50 11.74 3.06
C LYS A 76 10.75 10.52 2.51
N THR A 77 10.32 9.63 3.39
CA THR A 77 9.56 8.43 3.03
C THR A 77 8.38 8.27 3.98
N ILE A 78 7.19 8.06 3.44
CA ILE A 78 6.04 7.59 4.20
C ILE A 78 5.87 6.09 3.99
N VAL A 79 5.67 5.34 5.06
CA VAL A 79 5.43 3.89 5.05
C VAL A 79 4.07 3.63 5.68
N ILE A 80 3.16 2.95 4.98
CA ILE A 80 1.92 2.42 5.58
C ILE A 80 2.13 0.94 5.90
N ASP A 81 2.04 0.58 7.18
CA ASP A 81 2.28 -0.78 7.68
C ASP A 81 1.08 -1.27 8.53
N THR A 82 0.14 -2.05 7.94
CA THR A 82 0.02 -2.56 6.57
C THR A 82 -1.34 -2.21 5.93
N LEU A 83 -1.43 -2.33 4.62
CA LEU A 83 -2.64 -1.98 3.85
C LEU A 83 -3.84 -2.88 4.20
N ASP A 84 -3.62 -4.16 4.45
CA ASP A 84 -4.67 -5.11 4.81
C ASP A 84 -5.28 -4.78 6.19
N TRP A 85 -4.49 -4.28 7.15
CA TRP A 85 -5.01 -3.73 8.40
C TRP A 85 -5.74 -2.40 8.17
N MET A 86 -5.22 -1.53 7.33
CA MET A 86 -5.90 -0.29 6.95
C MET A 86 -7.24 -0.57 6.27
N GLU A 87 -7.32 -1.59 5.39
CA GLU A 87 -8.60 -2.01 4.76
C GLU A 87 -9.63 -2.41 5.81
N ARG A 88 -9.21 -3.09 6.89
CA ARG A 88 -10.11 -3.43 8.02
C ARG A 88 -10.67 -2.19 8.70
N LEU A 89 -9.83 -1.16 8.92
CA LEU A 89 -10.29 0.11 9.51
C LEU A 89 -11.31 0.82 8.58
N ILE A 90 -11.08 0.79 7.27
CA ILE A 90 -12.03 1.31 6.27
C ILE A 90 -13.35 0.53 6.33
N HIS A 91 -13.28 -0.80 6.34
CA HIS A 91 -14.47 -1.65 6.39
C HIS A 91 -15.27 -1.42 7.68
N GLN A 92 -14.57 -1.28 8.81
CA GLN A 92 -15.20 -0.98 10.10
C GLN A 92 -15.94 0.37 10.06
N ALA A 93 -15.29 1.42 9.57
CA ALA A 93 -15.92 2.74 9.45
C ALA A 93 -17.18 2.69 8.57
N GLU A 94 -17.15 1.95 7.47
CA GLU A 94 -18.33 1.81 6.60
C GLU A 94 -19.47 0.99 7.26
N VAL A 95 -19.14 -0.02 8.05
CA VAL A 95 -20.15 -0.77 8.82
C VAL A 95 -20.79 0.13 9.88
N GLU A 96 -20.02 0.95 10.58
CA GLU A 96 -20.51 1.92 11.56
C GLU A 96 -21.43 2.97 10.90
N LEU A 97 -21.09 3.45 9.69
CA LEU A 97 -21.93 4.39 8.93
C LEU A 97 -23.26 3.78 8.48
N ILE A 98 -23.31 2.49 8.17
CA ILE A 98 -24.56 1.79 7.82
C ILE A 98 -25.54 1.79 9.02
N ASN A 99 -25.00 1.72 10.25
CA ASN A 99 -25.76 1.76 11.50
C ASN A 99 -26.92 0.76 11.58
N ASP A 100 -26.76 -0.42 10.98
CA ASP A 100 -27.71 -1.54 11.07
C ASP A 100 -27.10 -2.66 11.91
N ARG A 101 -27.75 -3.00 13.03
CA ARG A 101 -27.29 -4.06 13.94
C ARG A 101 -27.13 -5.44 13.29
N LYS A 102 -27.77 -5.67 12.15
CA LYS A 102 -27.67 -6.92 11.38
C LYS A 102 -26.41 -6.98 10.54
N ILE A 103 -25.82 -5.84 10.20
CA ILE A 103 -24.62 -5.72 9.39
C ILE A 103 -23.42 -5.71 10.34
N LYS A 104 -22.59 -6.74 10.28
CA LYS A 104 -21.35 -6.87 11.07
C LYS A 104 -20.11 -6.69 10.20
N THR A 105 -20.26 -7.01 8.93
CA THR A 105 -19.20 -6.90 7.91
C THR A 105 -19.79 -6.36 6.63
N LEU A 106 -18.96 -5.84 5.73
CA LEU A 106 -19.41 -5.40 4.40
C LEU A 106 -19.93 -6.55 3.54
N ALA A 107 -19.58 -7.80 3.85
CA ALA A 107 -20.14 -8.98 3.19
C ALA A 107 -21.64 -9.18 3.51
N ASP A 108 -22.10 -8.72 4.68
CA ASP A 108 -23.51 -8.83 5.09
C ASP A 108 -24.41 -7.85 4.32
N VAL A 109 -23.82 -6.88 3.63
CA VAL A 109 -24.56 -5.96 2.75
C VAL A 109 -24.93 -6.71 1.47
N GLY A 110 -26.19 -6.95 1.28
CA GLY A 110 -26.69 -7.80 0.20
C GLY A 110 -26.23 -7.40 -1.20
N PHE A 111 -26.21 -8.38 -2.10
CA PHE A 111 -25.90 -8.23 -3.52
C PHE A 111 -24.50 -7.65 -3.83
N GLY A 112 -23.49 -7.88 -2.96
CA GLY A 112 -22.13 -7.41 -3.17
C GLY A 112 -21.94 -5.89 -3.08
N LYS A 113 -22.94 -5.15 -2.60
CA LYS A 113 -22.92 -3.67 -2.52
C LYS A 113 -22.08 -3.12 -1.36
N GLY A 114 -21.61 -3.96 -0.44
CA GLY A 114 -20.83 -3.53 0.71
C GLY A 114 -19.43 -3.05 0.34
N TYR A 115 -18.66 -3.87 -0.32
CA TYR A 115 -17.26 -3.56 -0.65
C TYR A 115 -17.05 -2.31 -1.53
N PRO A 116 -17.92 -2.00 -2.53
CA PRO A 116 -17.79 -0.73 -3.26
C PRO A 116 -17.84 0.52 -2.38
N ARG A 117 -18.42 0.46 -1.19
CA ARG A 117 -18.46 1.58 -0.24
C ARG A 117 -17.08 1.95 0.30
N ALA A 118 -16.13 1.00 0.32
CA ALA A 118 -14.76 1.24 0.73
C ALA A 118 -13.93 2.03 -0.31
N ILE A 119 -14.36 2.09 -1.56
CA ILE A 119 -13.59 2.69 -2.66
C ILE A 119 -13.33 4.19 -2.46
N PRO A 120 -14.31 5.02 -2.04
CA PRO A 120 -14.06 6.43 -1.76
C PRO A 120 -12.95 6.67 -0.72
N HIS A 121 -12.82 5.81 0.28
CA HIS A 121 -11.74 5.89 1.27
C HIS A 121 -10.37 5.67 0.63
N TRP A 122 -10.25 4.70 -0.28
CA TRP A 122 -9.03 4.48 -1.05
C TRP A 122 -8.69 5.66 -1.94
N ASP A 123 -9.69 6.24 -2.65
CA ASP A 123 -9.48 7.44 -3.46
C ASP A 123 -8.96 8.62 -2.63
N VAL A 124 -9.53 8.86 -1.45
CA VAL A 124 -9.06 9.89 -0.52
C VAL A 124 -7.64 9.62 -0.06
N THR A 125 -7.35 8.38 0.34
CA THR A 125 -6.00 7.99 0.75
C THR A 125 -4.98 8.24 -0.35
N LEU A 126 -5.27 7.81 -1.59
CA LEU A 126 -4.37 8.00 -2.72
C LEU A 126 -4.15 9.48 -3.06
N LYS A 127 -5.17 10.34 -2.90
CA LYS A 127 -5.03 11.79 -3.06
C LYS A 127 -4.07 12.38 -2.02
N TYR A 128 -4.18 12.00 -0.74
CA TYR A 128 -3.23 12.44 0.28
C TYR A 128 -1.81 11.96 -0.02
N LEU A 129 -1.63 10.71 -0.39
CA LEU A 129 -0.31 10.15 -0.76
C LEU A 129 0.27 10.83 -1.99
N ASP A 130 -0.55 11.16 -2.99
CA ASP A 130 -0.10 11.94 -4.16
C ASP A 130 0.30 13.37 -3.78
N HIS A 131 -0.39 14.01 -2.82
CA HIS A 131 0.01 15.30 -2.28
C HIS A 131 1.38 15.21 -1.59
N LEU A 132 1.58 14.26 -0.67
CA LEU A 132 2.87 14.03 0.00
C LEU A 132 3.98 13.80 -1.02
N ARG A 133 3.71 13.01 -2.05
CA ARG A 133 4.67 12.74 -3.12
C ARG A 133 5.01 13.98 -3.95
N ARG A 134 4.01 14.75 -4.40
CA ARG A 134 4.20 15.84 -5.35
C ARG A 134 4.62 17.15 -4.69
N VAL A 135 4.10 17.44 -3.51
CA VAL A 135 4.32 18.71 -2.79
C VAL A 135 5.45 18.56 -1.79
N LYS A 136 5.43 17.50 -0.97
CA LYS A 136 6.47 17.26 0.04
C LYS A 136 7.68 16.48 -0.49
N GLY A 137 7.62 15.94 -1.70
CA GLY A 137 8.71 15.18 -2.30
C GLY A 137 8.98 13.84 -1.63
N MET A 138 8.00 13.25 -0.97
CA MET A 138 8.13 12.01 -0.21
C MET A 138 7.99 10.78 -1.10
N THR A 139 8.86 9.79 -0.91
CA THR A 139 8.66 8.43 -1.43
C THR A 139 7.53 7.76 -0.65
N VAL A 140 6.67 7.04 -1.36
CA VAL A 140 5.55 6.29 -0.74
C VAL A 140 5.86 4.80 -0.79
N VAL A 141 5.87 4.17 0.37
CA VAL A 141 6.04 2.71 0.55
C VAL A 141 4.77 2.16 1.20
N LEU A 142 4.12 1.26 0.51
CA LEU A 142 2.92 0.57 0.97
C LEU A 142 3.29 -0.89 1.27
N LEU A 143 3.10 -1.33 2.51
CA LEU A 143 3.35 -2.72 2.91
C LEU A 143 2.02 -3.47 2.99
N ALA A 144 2.02 -4.73 2.55
CA ALA A 144 0.84 -5.59 2.62
C ALA A 144 1.21 -7.05 2.87
N HIS A 145 0.28 -7.82 3.39
CA HIS A 145 0.43 -9.27 3.45
C HIS A 145 0.07 -9.93 2.12
N ALA A 146 0.58 -11.13 1.91
CA ALA A 146 0.24 -11.96 0.78
C ALA A 146 -0.81 -12.99 1.18
N LYS A 147 -1.77 -13.24 0.29
CA LYS A 147 -2.66 -14.41 0.32
C LYS A 147 -2.42 -15.30 -0.90
N VAL A 148 -2.79 -16.55 -0.79
CA VAL A 148 -2.86 -17.46 -1.95
C VAL A 148 -4.27 -17.38 -2.53
N GLU A 149 -4.34 -17.16 -3.82
CA GLU A 149 -5.60 -17.00 -4.55
C GLU A 149 -5.60 -17.88 -5.81
N ARG A 150 -6.71 -18.54 -6.07
CA ARG A 150 -6.92 -19.29 -7.31
C ARG A 150 -7.05 -18.31 -8.47
N PHE A 151 -6.23 -18.51 -9.50
CA PHE A 151 -6.26 -17.71 -10.72
C PHE A 151 -6.82 -18.52 -11.88
N GLU A 152 -7.93 -18.04 -12.45
CA GLU A 152 -8.54 -18.59 -13.65
C GLU A 152 -7.84 -18.00 -14.87
N SER A 153 -6.91 -18.74 -15.45
CA SER A 153 -6.18 -18.28 -16.64
C SER A 153 -6.98 -18.58 -17.91
N PRO A 154 -7.07 -17.62 -18.86
CA PRO A 154 -7.64 -17.90 -20.18
C PRO A 154 -6.71 -18.73 -21.09
N GLU A 155 -5.43 -18.90 -20.71
CA GLU A 155 -4.39 -19.53 -21.54
C GLU A 155 -3.88 -20.86 -20.98
N ALA A 156 -4.23 -21.19 -19.72
CA ALA A 156 -3.76 -22.41 -19.05
C ALA A 156 -4.79 -22.89 -18.03
N ASP A 157 -4.61 -24.11 -17.52
CA ASP A 157 -5.38 -24.59 -16.38
C ASP A 157 -5.24 -23.64 -15.20
N SER A 158 -6.31 -23.51 -14.39
CA SER A 158 -6.31 -22.66 -13.21
C SER A 158 -5.21 -23.08 -12.23
N TYR A 159 -4.52 -22.10 -11.67
CA TYR A 159 -3.42 -22.31 -10.72
C TYR A 159 -3.52 -21.36 -9.53
N ASP A 160 -2.80 -21.68 -8.46
CA ASP A 160 -2.72 -20.84 -7.27
C ASP A 160 -1.53 -19.90 -7.40
N ARG A 161 -1.76 -18.62 -7.04
CA ARG A 161 -0.70 -17.60 -7.01
C ARG A 161 -0.77 -16.74 -5.75
N TYR A 162 0.34 -16.14 -5.42
CA TYR A 162 0.37 -15.10 -4.39
C TYR A 162 -0.20 -13.80 -4.93
N SER A 163 -1.17 -13.24 -4.21
CA SER A 163 -1.77 -11.94 -4.46
C SER A 163 -1.71 -11.08 -3.20
N ILE A 164 -1.99 -9.79 -3.34
CA ILE A 164 -2.05 -8.84 -2.23
C ILE A 164 -3.29 -9.17 -1.41
N ASP A 165 -3.15 -9.24 -0.07
CA ASP A 165 -4.27 -9.55 0.83
C ASP A 165 -5.20 -8.35 1.03
N LEU A 166 -5.86 -7.96 -0.03
CA LEU A 166 -6.87 -6.90 -0.10
C LEU A 166 -8.08 -7.39 -0.88
N HIS A 167 -9.19 -6.67 -0.75
CA HIS A 167 -10.32 -6.86 -1.66
C HIS A 167 -9.89 -6.55 -3.10
N LYS A 168 -10.40 -7.35 -4.05
CA LYS A 168 -9.97 -7.32 -5.46
C LYS A 168 -9.95 -5.92 -6.09
N THR A 169 -10.96 -5.08 -5.79
CA THR A 169 -11.06 -3.73 -6.35
C THR A 169 -9.97 -2.82 -5.79
N ALA A 170 -9.77 -2.81 -4.47
CA ALA A 170 -8.71 -2.04 -3.81
C ALA A 170 -7.33 -2.51 -4.29
N SER A 171 -7.11 -3.82 -4.37
CA SER A 171 -5.87 -4.40 -4.90
C SER A 171 -5.58 -3.92 -6.31
N GLY A 172 -6.58 -3.92 -7.21
CA GLY A 172 -6.44 -3.42 -8.59
C GLY A 172 -6.07 -1.94 -8.65
N MET A 173 -6.77 -1.08 -7.89
CA MET A 173 -6.49 0.36 -7.80
C MET A 173 -5.06 0.63 -7.35
N LEU A 174 -4.60 -0.03 -6.31
CA LEU A 174 -3.26 0.15 -5.76
C LEU A 174 -2.17 -0.35 -6.72
N GLN A 175 -2.39 -1.50 -7.38
CA GLN A 175 -1.47 -2.00 -8.41
C GLN A 175 -1.36 -1.03 -9.59
N GLU A 176 -2.46 -0.43 -10.03
CA GLU A 176 -2.45 0.56 -11.09
C GLU A 176 -1.70 1.82 -10.66
N TRP A 177 -1.98 2.33 -9.45
CA TRP A 177 -1.43 3.56 -8.92
C TRP A 177 0.07 3.47 -8.61
N CYS A 178 0.57 2.33 -8.10
CA CYS A 178 1.98 2.14 -7.77
C CYS A 178 2.88 2.11 -9.01
N ASP A 179 4.11 2.57 -8.88
CA ASP A 179 5.14 2.48 -9.91
C ASP A 179 5.80 1.09 -9.90
N GLU A 180 6.01 0.53 -8.72
CA GLU A 180 6.49 -0.84 -8.48
C GLU A 180 5.51 -1.60 -7.59
N VAL A 181 5.26 -2.87 -7.96
CA VAL A 181 4.62 -3.88 -7.10
C VAL A 181 5.61 -5.02 -6.95
N LEU A 182 6.06 -5.24 -5.72
CA LEU A 182 7.18 -6.11 -5.40
C LEU A 182 6.70 -7.25 -4.48
N PHE A 183 7.08 -8.48 -4.79
CA PHE A 183 6.73 -9.64 -3.96
C PHE A 183 7.92 -10.13 -3.16
N ALA A 184 7.84 -10.03 -1.83
CA ALA A 184 8.84 -10.52 -0.90
C ALA A 184 8.54 -11.95 -0.45
N ALA A 185 9.52 -12.85 -0.59
CA ALA A 185 9.37 -14.25 -0.26
C ALA A 185 10.64 -14.86 0.37
N PHE A 186 10.45 -15.99 1.05
CA PHE A 186 11.55 -16.87 1.41
C PHE A 186 11.91 -17.77 0.23
N ARG A 187 13.21 -18.02 0.02
CA ARG A 187 13.66 -18.98 -0.98
C ARG A 187 13.36 -20.41 -0.50
N VAL A 188 12.48 -21.07 -1.23
CA VAL A 188 12.12 -22.46 -0.95
C VAL A 188 12.97 -23.36 -1.83
N ASN A 189 13.82 -24.18 -1.22
CA ASN A 189 14.50 -25.26 -1.91
C ASN A 189 13.61 -26.51 -1.82
N THR A 190 13.43 -27.21 -2.92
CA THR A 190 12.70 -28.46 -2.94
C THR A 190 13.70 -29.63 -2.99
N ARG A 191 13.57 -30.57 -2.07
CA ARG A 191 14.28 -31.87 -2.12
C ARG A 191 13.29 -32.94 -2.55
N THR A 192 13.65 -33.70 -3.56
CA THR A 192 12.88 -34.85 -3.97
C THR A 192 13.31 -36.05 -3.12
N GLU A 193 12.35 -36.68 -2.44
CA GLU A 193 12.58 -37.95 -1.71
C GLU A 193 11.72 -39.06 -2.32
N GLU A 194 12.28 -40.25 -2.40
CA GLU A 194 11.53 -41.45 -2.81
C GLU A 194 10.57 -41.84 -1.67
N ALA A 195 9.26 -41.82 -1.98
CA ALA A 195 8.21 -42.12 -1.01
C ALA A 195 7.75 -43.57 -1.04
N GLY A 196 8.60 -44.51 -1.51
CA GLY A 196 8.26 -45.94 -1.68
C GLY A 196 7.28 -46.20 -2.84
N PHE A 197 7.29 -47.42 -3.37
CA PHE A 197 6.45 -47.80 -4.52
C PHE A 197 6.59 -46.93 -5.78
N GLY A 198 7.79 -46.36 -6.04
CA GLY A 198 8.04 -45.58 -7.24
C GLY A 198 7.37 -44.19 -7.24
N LYS A 199 6.92 -43.71 -6.09
CA LYS A 199 6.36 -42.35 -5.94
C LYS A 199 7.43 -41.40 -5.42
N GLU A 200 7.65 -40.30 -6.14
CA GLU A 200 8.47 -39.18 -5.71
C GLU A 200 7.63 -38.20 -4.89
N ARG A 201 8.16 -37.77 -3.74
CA ARG A 201 7.60 -36.70 -2.93
C ARG A 201 8.57 -35.53 -2.94
N LYS A 202 8.10 -34.38 -3.36
CA LYS A 202 8.85 -33.13 -3.24
C LYS A 202 8.61 -32.54 -1.85
N LEU A 203 9.66 -32.49 -1.03
CA LEU A 203 9.64 -31.82 0.27
C LEU A 203 10.21 -30.42 0.10
N ALA A 204 9.49 -29.43 0.60
CA ALA A 204 10.00 -28.07 0.71
C ALA A 204 11.02 -28.03 1.87
N VAL A 205 12.26 -27.73 1.55
CA VAL A 205 13.32 -27.46 2.53
C VAL A 205 13.43 -25.94 2.63
N GLY A 206 12.92 -25.36 3.72
CA GLY A 206 12.94 -23.90 3.92
C GLY A 206 14.36 -23.38 4.07
N GLY A 207 14.71 -22.35 3.29
CA GLY A 207 15.91 -21.52 3.49
C GLY A 207 15.58 -20.29 4.32
N LYS A 208 16.60 -19.70 4.97
CA LYS A 208 16.49 -18.38 5.61
C LYS A 208 16.63 -17.24 4.60
N ASP A 209 17.00 -17.55 3.37
CA ASP A 209 17.26 -16.57 2.32
C ASP A 209 15.96 -15.90 1.87
N ARG A 210 15.96 -14.58 1.84
CA ARG A 210 14.84 -13.75 1.47
C ARG A 210 15.18 -12.99 0.20
N TYR A 211 14.20 -12.86 -0.67
CA TYR A 211 14.34 -12.13 -1.92
C TYR A 211 13.07 -11.36 -2.28
N ILE A 212 13.22 -10.41 -3.17
CA ILE A 212 12.13 -9.64 -3.75
C ILE A 212 12.01 -10.04 -5.22
N ARG A 213 10.83 -10.48 -5.65
CA ARG A 213 10.49 -10.68 -7.05
C ARG A 213 9.87 -9.41 -7.61
N THR A 214 10.39 -8.93 -8.71
CA THR A 214 10.06 -7.64 -9.33
C THR A 214 9.26 -7.78 -10.61
N SER A 215 9.24 -8.98 -11.20
CA SER A 215 8.54 -9.29 -12.45
C SER A 215 7.42 -10.28 -12.21
N GLU A 216 6.30 -10.04 -12.86
CA GLU A 216 5.13 -10.93 -12.80
C GLU A 216 5.48 -12.34 -13.27
N SER A 217 4.86 -13.31 -12.64
CA SER A 217 5.00 -14.74 -12.97
C SER A 217 3.71 -15.48 -12.63
N ALA A 218 3.59 -16.73 -13.04
CA ALA A 218 2.47 -17.57 -12.64
C ALA A 218 2.30 -17.65 -11.10
N SER A 219 3.38 -17.50 -10.33
CA SER A 219 3.35 -17.64 -8.87
C SER A 219 3.05 -16.36 -8.09
N CYS A 220 3.18 -15.17 -8.68
CA CYS A 220 2.95 -13.90 -7.97
C CYS A 220 2.67 -12.74 -8.92
N ILE A 221 1.95 -11.75 -8.41
CA ILE A 221 1.74 -10.45 -9.06
C ILE A 221 2.99 -9.58 -8.86
N ALA A 222 3.48 -8.94 -9.90
CA ALA A 222 4.53 -7.93 -9.79
C ALA A 222 4.43 -6.87 -10.89
N LYS A 223 5.01 -5.70 -10.65
CA LYS A 223 5.07 -4.59 -11.61
C LYS A 223 6.39 -3.86 -11.43
N ASN A 224 7.03 -3.54 -12.52
CA ASN A 224 8.37 -2.95 -12.51
C ASN A 224 8.50 -1.87 -13.60
N ARG A 225 8.35 -0.61 -13.21
CA ARG A 225 8.57 0.55 -14.11
C ARG A 225 10.01 1.09 -14.04
N LEU A 226 10.81 0.56 -13.12
CA LEU A 226 12.18 1.04 -12.88
C LEU A 226 13.25 0.26 -13.67
N GLY A 227 12.86 -0.86 -14.30
CA GLY A 227 13.81 -1.74 -15.00
C GLY A 227 14.69 -2.55 -14.04
N LEU A 228 14.13 -2.94 -12.89
CA LEU A 228 14.80 -3.83 -11.94
C LEU A 228 15.03 -5.21 -12.55
N PRO A 229 16.10 -5.93 -12.16
CA PRO A 229 16.22 -7.34 -12.50
C PRO A 229 15.05 -8.13 -11.91
N SER A 230 14.74 -9.30 -12.46
CA SER A 230 13.57 -10.13 -12.06
C SER A 230 13.53 -10.49 -10.58
N GLU A 231 14.71 -10.55 -9.93
CA GLU A 231 14.86 -10.78 -8.49
C GLU A 231 15.91 -9.82 -7.91
N LEU A 232 15.67 -9.36 -6.68
CA LEU A 232 16.60 -8.59 -5.85
C LEU A 232 16.75 -9.26 -4.49
N PRO A 233 17.89 -9.10 -3.80
CA PRO A 233 17.97 -9.44 -2.40
C PRO A 233 16.97 -8.59 -1.59
N MET A 234 16.54 -9.08 -0.42
CA MET A 234 15.66 -8.36 0.50
C MET A 234 16.46 -7.26 1.23
N ASP A 235 16.92 -6.29 0.46
CA ASP A 235 17.72 -5.17 0.93
C ASP A 235 17.32 -3.88 0.21
N TRP A 236 17.15 -2.80 0.99
CA TRP A 236 16.77 -1.49 0.46
C TRP A 236 17.82 -0.92 -0.48
N ASP A 237 19.11 -1.04 -0.12
CA ASP A 237 20.20 -0.46 -0.92
C ASP A 237 20.30 -1.11 -2.30
N ALA A 238 20.01 -2.42 -2.38
CA ALA A 238 19.94 -3.13 -3.66
C ALA A 238 18.82 -2.58 -4.56
N TYR A 239 17.68 -2.17 -3.99
CA TYR A 239 16.59 -1.50 -4.73
C TYR A 239 16.98 -0.05 -5.08
N ALA A 240 17.50 0.70 -4.10
CA ALA A 240 17.82 2.12 -4.24
C ALA A 240 18.88 2.40 -5.32
N ALA A 241 19.75 1.43 -5.60
CA ALA A 241 20.75 1.53 -6.65
C ALA A 241 20.15 1.78 -8.05
N TYR A 242 18.91 1.36 -8.27
CA TYR A 242 18.18 1.56 -9.53
C TYR A 242 17.36 2.85 -9.56
N VAL A 243 17.12 3.49 -8.40
CA VAL A 243 16.38 4.75 -8.35
C VAL A 243 17.27 5.87 -8.90
N ARG A 244 16.87 6.45 -10.04
CA ARG A 244 17.61 7.56 -10.66
C ARG A 244 17.58 8.77 -9.72
N LYS A 245 18.75 9.28 -9.37
CA LYS A 245 18.88 10.57 -8.70
C LYS A 245 18.53 11.66 -9.71
N PRO A 246 17.62 12.61 -9.39
CA PRO A 246 17.37 13.74 -10.26
C PRO A 246 18.67 14.52 -10.47
N SER A 247 18.99 14.89 -11.73
CA SER A 247 20.12 15.75 -11.99
C SER A 247 19.84 17.16 -11.43
N VAL A 248 20.91 17.89 -11.06
CA VAL A 248 20.78 19.27 -10.53
C VAL A 248 19.99 20.18 -11.50
N LYS A 249 20.05 19.91 -12.81
CA LYS A 249 19.30 20.64 -13.83
C LYS A 249 17.77 20.33 -13.79
N GLU A 250 17.38 19.14 -13.32
CA GLU A 250 15.99 18.73 -13.18
C GLU A 250 15.35 19.30 -11.90
N GLN A 251 16.12 19.51 -10.85
CA GLN A 251 15.65 20.09 -9.57
C GLN A 251 15.23 21.57 -9.71
N VAL A 252 15.88 22.35 -10.57
CA VAL A 252 15.56 23.77 -10.78
C VAL A 252 14.22 23.96 -11.49
N GLN A 253 13.72 22.99 -12.24
CA GLN A 253 12.44 23.09 -12.94
C GLN A 253 11.21 22.75 -12.12
N VAL A 254 11.37 22.03 -11.00
CA VAL A 254 10.27 21.67 -10.09
C VAL A 254 10.02 22.76 -9.03
N GLY A 255 10.97 23.67 -8.81
CA GLY A 255 11.01 24.64 -7.72
C GLY A 255 10.29 25.99 -7.97
N ALA A 256 9.31 26.11 -8.84
CA ALA A 256 8.65 27.40 -9.09
C ALA A 256 7.12 27.28 -9.17
N ARG A 257 6.47 27.14 -8.04
CA ARG A 257 5.30 27.87 -7.51
C ARG A 257 4.81 27.24 -6.22
N PRO A 258 4.65 27.96 -5.12
CA PRO A 258 3.84 27.50 -4.03
C PRO A 258 2.39 27.46 -4.51
N ALA A 259 1.82 26.30 -4.64
CA ALA A 259 0.38 26.18 -4.64
C ALA A 259 -0.06 26.44 -3.18
N SER A 260 -0.45 27.67 -2.90
CA SER A 260 -1.22 28.01 -1.70
C SER A 260 -2.60 27.36 -1.88
N GLY A 261 -2.68 26.11 -1.50
CA GLY A 261 -3.92 25.39 -1.35
C GLY A 261 -3.95 24.89 0.09
N ASN A 262 -4.50 25.71 0.98
CA ASN A 262 -4.87 25.27 2.31
C ASN A 262 -5.75 24.04 2.19
N ILE A 263 -5.36 22.95 2.83
CA ILE A 263 -6.22 21.79 3.08
C ILE A 263 -7.11 22.11 4.30
N GLU A 264 -7.67 23.32 4.35
CA GLU A 264 -8.71 23.67 5.30
C GLU A 264 -10.06 23.29 4.68
N GLY A 265 -10.64 22.20 5.12
CA GLY A 265 -12.00 21.84 4.72
C GLY A 265 -12.42 20.39 4.88
N LEU A 266 -11.59 19.49 5.38
CA LEU A 266 -12.08 18.15 5.73
C LEU A 266 -12.42 18.10 7.24
N VAL A 267 -13.53 18.73 7.60
CA VAL A 267 -14.14 18.52 8.92
C VAL A 267 -15.02 17.27 8.80
N VAL A 268 -14.57 16.18 9.35
CA VAL A 268 -15.44 15.03 9.63
C VAL A 268 -16.31 15.45 10.82
N ASN A 269 -17.50 16.00 10.54
CA ASN A 269 -18.49 16.31 11.58
C ASN A 269 -19.07 15.00 12.14
N GLY A 270 -18.39 14.46 13.14
CA GLY A 270 -18.95 13.50 14.07
C GLY A 270 -19.57 14.21 15.26
N SER A 271 -20.72 14.86 15.12
CA SER A 271 -21.53 15.28 16.26
C SER A 271 -22.81 14.48 16.28
N SER A 272 -22.89 13.59 17.24
CA SER A 272 -24.13 12.97 17.68
C SER A 272 -25.17 14.03 18.10
N LYS A 273 -26.21 14.22 17.29
CA LYS A 273 -27.51 14.67 17.78
C LYS A 273 -28.62 13.88 17.07
N SER A 274 -29.42 13.23 17.90
CA SER A 274 -30.66 12.55 17.57
C SER A 274 -31.66 13.47 16.86
N ASN A 275 -32.16 13.07 15.71
CA ASN A 275 -33.55 12.97 15.28
C ASN A 275 -33.69 13.02 13.76
N GLY A 276 -34.43 12.07 13.19
CA GLY A 276 -35.15 12.23 11.92
C GLY A 276 -34.43 11.73 10.67
N SER A 277 -34.90 10.62 10.17
CA SER A 277 -34.70 10.01 8.85
C SER A 277 -34.25 10.97 7.74
N SER A 278 -33.02 10.79 7.25
CA SER A 278 -32.64 11.01 5.85
C SER A 278 -31.35 10.24 5.59
N VAL A 279 -31.32 9.52 4.49
CA VAL A 279 -30.13 8.82 3.99
C VAL A 279 -29.08 9.88 3.67
N GLY A 280 -28.11 10.05 4.55
CA GLY A 280 -27.00 10.97 4.35
C GLY A 280 -26.02 10.37 3.35
N VAL A 281 -26.04 10.85 2.13
CA VAL A 281 -24.91 10.74 1.21
C VAL A 281 -23.80 11.60 1.81
N VAL A 282 -22.66 11.00 2.14
CA VAL A 282 -21.46 11.75 2.51
C VAL A 282 -20.95 12.41 1.23
N GLU A 283 -21.32 13.65 0.98
CA GLU A 283 -20.67 14.48 -0.03
C GLU A 283 -19.29 14.86 0.52
N ILE A 284 -18.28 14.22 -0.03
CA ILE A 284 -16.88 14.60 0.18
C ILE A 284 -16.61 15.75 -0.78
N GLU A 285 -16.75 16.99 -0.32
CA GLU A 285 -16.30 18.14 -1.09
C GLU A 285 -14.78 18.05 -1.27
N THR A 286 -14.35 17.92 -2.52
CA THR A 286 -12.94 18.02 -2.90
C THR A 286 -12.60 19.47 -3.11
N PRO A 287 -11.60 20.03 -2.41
CA PRO A 287 -11.10 21.35 -2.73
C PRO A 287 -10.25 21.29 -3.98
N PHE A 288 -10.75 21.80 -5.08
CA PHE A 288 -9.96 22.27 -6.24
C PHE A 288 -10.46 23.65 -6.67
#